data_171709035d6267fab7b6bf518768a36f
#
_entry.id   171709035d6267fab7b6bf518768a36f
#
_cell.length_a   1.000
_cell.length_b   1.000
_cell.length_c   1.000
_cell.angle_alpha   90.00
_cell.angle_beta   90.00
_cell.angle_gamma   90.00
#
_symmetry.space_group_name_H-M   'P 1'
#
loop_
_entity.id
_entity.type
_entity.pdbx_description
1 polymer ?
#
loop_
_entity_poly.entity_id
_entity_poly.type
_entity_poly.pdbx_seq_one_letter_code
_entity_poly.pdbx_strand_id
1 'polypeptide(L)'
;MELLHGIETRNSSCGIKSVLIDDELDLLRSLVDLDQHRLIIELGCGAAQLSRQLLARYPASEVTGLEVDQRQHAKNLHNSQQRLHFVQAPAQAIPFEAEHFELALMLKSLHHVPLDQMHLALAEVHRVLKPEGLLYISEPVFAGAHNELMRLFHDEEQVRAAALRAVQAAVRSGAWKQESETLFEVPVHYRDFAEFEERMLGVTYADHRLDAITLQAVSARFESHMTADGAHFVRPMRVNLLRKR
;
A
#
# COMPACT_ATOMS: atom_id res chain seq x y z
N MET A 1 10.22 26.85 1.86
CA MET A 1 10.68 26.08 3.04
C MET A 1 9.71 26.35 4.17
N GLU A 2 8.44 25.91 4.02
CA GLU A 2 7.36 26.09 5.02
C GLU A 2 6.11 25.32 4.56
N LEU A 3 6.08 23.97 4.73
CA LEU A 3 4.88 23.15 4.49
C LEU A 3 4.96 21.81 5.26
N LEU A 4 5.50 21.83 6.49
CA LEU A 4 5.45 20.67 7.38
C LEU A 4 4.77 21.05 8.71
N HIS A 5 3.55 21.62 8.64
CA HIS A 5 2.70 21.79 9.82
C HIS A 5 1.78 20.55 9.90
N GLY A 6 2.07 19.67 10.82
CA GLY A 6 1.27 18.46 11.12
C GLY A 6 2.05 17.16 11.32
N ILE A 7 3.38 17.20 11.28
CA ILE A 7 4.19 15.99 11.42
C ILE A 7 4.73 15.91 12.86
N GLU A 8 4.09 15.13 13.72
CA GLU A 8 4.63 14.80 15.04
C GLU A 8 5.72 13.75 14.91
N THR A 9 6.95 14.08 15.26
CA THR A 9 8.06 13.12 15.33
C THR A 9 8.07 12.46 16.71
N ARG A 10 7.92 11.13 16.77
CA ARG A 10 8.11 10.33 17.99
C ARG A 10 9.35 9.46 17.86
N ASN A 11 10.05 9.22 18.97
CA ASN A 11 11.11 8.22 19.01
C ASN A 11 10.48 6.83 19.00
N SER A 12 10.69 6.06 17.92
CA SER A 12 10.29 4.66 17.90
C SER A 12 11.19 3.83 18.81
N SER A 13 10.69 2.67 19.28
CA SER A 13 11.43 1.68 20.07
C SER A 13 12.67 1.12 19.35
N CYS A 14 12.91 1.48 18.09
CA CYS A 14 14.03 1.06 17.25
C CYS A 14 15.01 2.21 16.92
N GLY A 15 14.92 3.38 17.58
CA GLY A 15 15.90 4.49 17.42
C GLY A 15 15.84 5.25 16.09
N ILE A 16 14.92 4.93 15.19
CA ILE A 16 14.70 5.63 13.93
C ILE A 16 13.57 6.65 14.16
N LYS A 17 13.78 7.91 13.81
CA LYS A 17 12.72 8.92 13.81
C LYS A 17 11.69 8.53 12.74
N SER A 18 10.58 7.93 13.15
CA SER A 18 9.44 7.69 12.28
C SER A 18 8.48 8.88 12.35
N VAL A 19 7.85 9.14 11.23
CA VAL A 19 6.86 10.21 11.09
C VAL A 19 5.50 9.55 11.09
N LEU A 20 4.57 10.04 11.93
CA LEU A 20 3.19 9.56 11.93
C LEU A 20 2.47 10.19 10.75
N ILE A 21 1.85 9.38 9.90
CA ILE A 21 1.13 9.79 8.69
C ILE A 21 -0.29 9.23 8.75
N ASP A 22 -1.28 10.11 8.81
CA ASP A 22 -2.69 9.74 8.77
C ASP A 22 -3.22 9.57 7.35
N ASP A 23 -2.75 10.42 6.43
CA ASP A 23 -3.14 10.39 5.01
C ASP A 23 -1.91 10.12 4.12
N GLU A 24 -1.88 8.95 3.50
CA GLU A 24 -0.77 8.55 2.63
C GLU A 24 -0.65 9.44 1.38
N LEU A 25 -1.72 10.10 0.96
CA LEU A 25 -1.66 11.08 -0.13
C LEU A 25 -0.80 12.30 0.24
N ASP A 26 -0.78 12.71 1.52
CA ASP A 26 0.09 13.80 1.96
C ASP A 26 1.57 13.40 1.91
N LEU A 27 1.90 12.14 2.20
CA LEU A 27 3.26 11.63 2.00
C LEU A 27 3.60 11.57 0.51
N LEU A 28 2.72 11.01 -0.33
CA LEU A 28 2.93 10.93 -1.77
C LEU A 28 3.22 12.32 -2.37
N ARG A 29 2.40 13.33 -2.06
CA ARG A 29 2.59 14.71 -2.55
C ARG A 29 3.86 15.40 -2.02
N SER A 30 4.38 14.96 -0.89
CA SER A 30 5.65 15.49 -0.37
C SER A 30 6.87 14.93 -1.12
N LEU A 31 6.71 13.79 -1.78
CA LEU A 31 7.77 13.08 -2.51
C LEU A 31 7.66 13.26 -4.03
N VAL A 32 6.45 13.50 -4.54
CA VAL A 32 6.13 13.57 -5.97
C VAL A 32 5.35 14.85 -6.27
N ASP A 33 5.80 15.61 -7.25
CA ASP A 33 5.02 16.74 -7.78
C ASP A 33 3.86 16.22 -8.64
N LEU A 34 2.69 16.05 -8.01
CA LEU A 34 1.50 15.47 -8.63
C LEU A 34 0.89 16.38 -9.72
N ASP A 35 1.20 17.68 -9.73
CA ASP A 35 0.76 18.57 -10.80
C ASP A 35 1.44 18.30 -12.14
N GLN A 36 2.63 17.66 -12.10
CA GLN A 36 3.38 17.25 -13.27
C GLN A 36 3.00 15.85 -13.77
N HIS A 37 2.22 15.06 -13.01
CA HIS A 37 1.87 13.67 -13.34
C HIS A 37 0.37 13.55 -13.57
N ARG A 38 -0.04 13.44 -14.82
CA ARG A 38 -1.45 13.42 -15.22
C ARG A 38 -1.99 12.03 -15.54
N LEU A 39 -1.15 11.13 -16.06
CA LEU A 39 -1.51 9.76 -16.40
C LEU A 39 -0.94 8.82 -15.35
N ILE A 40 -1.79 8.34 -14.46
CA ILE A 40 -1.41 7.57 -13.27
C ILE A 40 -2.02 6.17 -13.33
N ILE A 41 -1.27 5.15 -12.93
CA ILE A 41 -1.76 3.79 -12.76
C ILE A 41 -1.61 3.36 -11.30
N GLU A 42 -2.66 2.81 -10.69
CA GLU A 42 -2.63 2.19 -9.37
C GLU A 42 -2.82 0.67 -9.52
N LEU A 43 -1.82 -0.12 -9.13
CA LEU A 43 -1.79 -1.57 -9.27
C LEU A 43 -2.23 -2.23 -7.96
N GLY A 44 -3.26 -3.08 -8.03
CA GLY A 44 -3.94 -3.63 -6.85
C GLY A 44 -4.70 -2.52 -6.11
N CYS A 45 -5.53 -1.79 -6.82
CA CYS A 45 -6.15 -0.56 -6.31
C CYS A 45 -7.20 -0.83 -5.21
N GLY A 46 -7.63 -2.09 -5.00
CA GLY A 46 -8.70 -2.40 -4.06
C GLY A 46 -9.93 -1.53 -4.32
N ALA A 47 -10.44 -0.84 -3.30
CA ALA A 47 -11.57 0.10 -3.44
C ALA A 47 -11.17 1.47 -4.05
N ALA A 48 -9.93 1.62 -4.51
CA ALA A 48 -9.37 2.81 -5.12
C ALA A 48 -9.50 4.09 -4.25
N GLN A 49 -9.33 3.95 -2.94
CA GLN A 49 -9.50 5.07 -2.01
C GLN A 49 -8.48 6.18 -2.30
N LEU A 50 -7.19 5.82 -2.47
CA LEU A 50 -6.15 6.80 -2.78
C LEU A 50 -6.38 7.47 -4.13
N SER A 51 -6.73 6.70 -5.17
CA SER A 51 -7.08 7.23 -6.49
C SER A 51 -8.22 8.24 -6.43
N ARG A 52 -9.25 7.97 -5.62
CA ARG A 52 -10.39 8.89 -5.44
C ARG A 52 -9.99 10.17 -4.72
N GLN A 53 -9.19 10.05 -3.67
CA GLN A 53 -8.65 11.21 -2.94
C GLN A 53 -7.73 12.04 -3.83
N LEU A 54 -6.88 11.37 -4.63
CA LEU A 54 -5.98 12.03 -5.58
C LEU A 54 -6.78 12.85 -6.60
N LEU A 55 -7.78 12.25 -7.25
CA LEU A 55 -8.61 12.96 -8.23
C LEU A 55 -9.43 14.10 -7.63
N ALA A 56 -9.82 14.01 -6.35
CA ALA A 56 -10.49 15.11 -5.67
C ALA A 56 -9.56 16.32 -5.47
N ARG A 57 -8.26 16.09 -5.24
CA ARG A 57 -7.25 17.15 -5.04
C ARG A 57 -6.57 17.59 -6.34
N TYR A 58 -6.44 16.67 -7.33
CA TYR A 58 -5.78 16.88 -8.62
C TYR A 58 -6.73 16.52 -9.78
N PRO A 59 -7.74 17.35 -10.03
CA PRO A 59 -8.81 17.02 -10.99
C PRO A 59 -8.35 17.04 -12.46
N ALA A 60 -7.12 17.48 -12.74
CA ALA A 60 -6.50 17.40 -14.06
C ALA A 60 -5.88 16.04 -14.36
N SER A 61 -5.68 15.20 -13.33
CA SER A 61 -5.12 13.86 -13.47
C SER A 61 -6.17 12.87 -13.98
N GLU A 62 -5.70 11.76 -14.53
CA GLU A 62 -6.48 10.60 -14.93
C GLU A 62 -5.83 9.37 -14.29
N VAL A 63 -6.62 8.54 -13.64
CA VAL A 63 -6.12 7.37 -12.91
C VAL A 63 -6.72 6.11 -13.49
N THR A 64 -5.89 5.11 -13.75
CA THR A 64 -6.29 3.75 -14.08
C THR A 64 -5.99 2.83 -12.89
N GLY A 65 -7.03 2.27 -12.28
CA GLY A 65 -6.89 1.28 -11.22
C GLY A 65 -6.94 -0.15 -11.79
N LEU A 66 -5.89 -0.93 -11.55
CA LEU A 66 -5.88 -2.36 -11.83
C LEU A 66 -6.29 -3.15 -10.59
N GLU A 67 -7.22 -4.11 -10.76
CA GLU A 67 -7.68 -4.99 -9.69
C GLU A 67 -7.88 -6.41 -10.20
N VAL A 68 -7.33 -7.40 -9.50
CA VAL A 68 -7.44 -8.82 -9.86
C VAL A 68 -8.68 -9.47 -9.27
N ASP A 69 -9.13 -9.02 -8.08
CA ASP A 69 -10.34 -9.54 -7.47
C ASP A 69 -11.56 -9.10 -8.27
N GLN A 70 -12.21 -10.06 -8.92
CA GLN A 70 -13.38 -9.84 -9.75
C GLN A 70 -14.54 -9.19 -8.97
N ARG A 71 -14.71 -9.53 -7.70
CA ARG A 71 -15.78 -8.97 -6.85
C ARG A 71 -15.52 -7.51 -6.54
N GLN A 72 -14.26 -7.19 -6.18
CA GLN A 72 -13.86 -5.82 -5.92
C GLN A 72 -13.90 -4.98 -7.20
N HIS A 73 -13.42 -5.53 -8.32
CA HIS A 73 -13.49 -4.86 -9.62
C HIS A 73 -14.94 -4.52 -10.01
N ALA A 74 -15.88 -5.47 -9.85
CA ALA A 74 -17.29 -5.21 -10.11
C ALA A 74 -17.86 -4.10 -9.23
N LYS A 75 -17.50 -4.05 -7.93
CA LYS A 75 -17.88 -2.94 -7.04
C LYS A 75 -17.33 -1.60 -7.52
N ASN A 76 -16.10 -1.58 -8.00
CA ASN A 76 -15.45 -0.37 -8.51
C ASN A 76 -16.18 0.18 -9.75
N LEU A 77 -16.58 -0.70 -10.66
CA LEU A 77 -17.35 -0.32 -11.86
C LEU A 77 -18.72 0.29 -11.51
N HIS A 78 -19.37 -0.19 -10.43
CA HIS A 78 -20.64 0.40 -9.95
C HIS A 78 -20.43 1.77 -9.30
N ASN A 79 -19.26 2.02 -8.72
CA ASN A 79 -18.88 3.28 -8.08
C ASN A 79 -17.98 4.11 -9.01
N SER A 80 -18.40 4.32 -10.24
CA SER A 80 -17.64 5.06 -11.23
C SER A 80 -17.42 6.52 -10.81
N GLN A 81 -16.28 7.07 -11.20
CA GLN A 81 -15.90 8.47 -11.00
C GLN A 81 -15.27 8.99 -12.30
N GLN A 82 -15.54 10.24 -12.65
CA GLN A 82 -14.90 10.84 -13.81
C GLN A 82 -13.37 10.77 -13.70
N ARG A 83 -12.68 10.38 -14.78
CA ARG A 83 -11.22 10.21 -14.87
C ARG A 83 -10.64 9.09 -14.00
N LEU A 84 -11.48 8.22 -13.46
CA LEU A 84 -11.06 6.99 -12.79
C LEU A 84 -11.55 5.80 -13.61
N HIS A 85 -10.62 5.09 -14.20
CA HIS A 85 -10.87 3.92 -15.03
C HIS A 85 -10.47 2.65 -14.28
N PHE A 86 -11.22 1.58 -14.49
CA PHE A 86 -10.92 0.30 -13.84
C PHE A 86 -10.67 -0.78 -14.87
N VAL A 87 -9.60 -1.53 -14.69
CA VAL A 87 -9.22 -2.65 -15.56
C VAL A 87 -8.97 -3.88 -14.70
N GLN A 88 -9.59 -4.99 -15.07
CA GLN A 88 -9.33 -6.28 -14.40
C GLN A 88 -8.07 -6.90 -14.99
N ALA A 89 -6.95 -6.72 -14.34
CA ALA A 89 -5.66 -7.27 -14.77
C ALA A 89 -4.70 -7.40 -13.59
N PRO A 90 -3.76 -8.37 -13.64
CA PRO A 90 -2.70 -8.48 -12.67
C PRO A 90 -1.53 -7.55 -13.00
N ALA A 91 -0.74 -7.18 -11.97
CA ALA A 91 0.41 -6.29 -12.13
C ALA A 91 1.53 -6.86 -13.01
N GLN A 92 1.62 -8.18 -13.16
CA GLN A 92 2.60 -8.87 -14.01
C GLN A 92 2.17 -9.01 -15.47
N ALA A 93 0.99 -8.49 -15.85
CA ALA A 93 0.50 -8.48 -17.24
C ALA A 93 -0.40 -7.26 -17.45
N ILE A 94 0.19 -6.09 -17.55
CA ILE A 94 -0.51 -4.80 -17.65
C ILE A 94 -0.99 -4.60 -19.10
N PRO A 95 -2.31 -4.49 -19.37
CA PRO A 95 -2.87 -4.45 -20.74
C PRO A 95 -2.82 -3.03 -21.34
N PHE A 96 -1.65 -2.40 -21.27
CA PHE A 96 -1.39 -1.09 -21.85
C PHE A 96 -0.10 -1.10 -22.64
N GLU A 97 0.00 -0.18 -23.61
CA GLU A 97 1.22 0.01 -24.39
C GLU A 97 2.38 0.48 -23.51
N ALA A 98 3.60 0.30 -24.00
CA ALA A 98 4.79 0.85 -23.38
C ALA A 98 4.71 2.38 -23.29
N GLU A 99 5.33 2.95 -22.24
CA GLU A 99 5.49 4.40 -22.09
C GLU A 99 4.16 5.20 -22.07
N HIS A 100 3.15 4.60 -21.47
CA HIS A 100 1.82 5.21 -21.36
C HIS A 100 1.67 6.11 -20.13
N PHE A 101 2.11 5.65 -18.97
CA PHE A 101 1.89 6.32 -17.68
C PHE A 101 3.11 7.14 -17.23
N GLU A 102 2.86 8.14 -16.39
CA GLU A 102 3.88 9.02 -15.82
C GLU A 102 4.22 8.63 -14.37
N LEU A 103 3.23 8.10 -13.66
CA LEU A 103 3.34 7.66 -12.28
C LEU A 103 2.63 6.32 -12.11
N ALA A 104 3.30 5.38 -11.46
CA ALA A 104 2.70 4.13 -11.01
C ALA A 104 2.67 4.07 -9.47
N LEU A 105 1.57 3.58 -8.93
CA LEU A 105 1.34 3.44 -7.49
C LEU A 105 1.14 1.96 -7.16
N MET A 106 1.84 1.46 -6.16
CA MET A 106 1.64 0.14 -5.55
C MET A 106 1.54 0.31 -4.03
N LEU A 107 0.32 0.31 -3.51
CA LEU A 107 0.06 0.51 -2.09
C LEU A 107 -0.40 -0.79 -1.44
N LYS A 108 0.46 -1.39 -0.64
CA LYS A 108 0.20 -2.67 0.05
C LYS A 108 -0.25 -3.77 -0.94
N SER A 109 0.35 -3.79 -2.14
CA SER A 109 -0.09 -4.65 -3.24
C SER A 109 1.03 -5.51 -3.84
N LEU A 110 2.30 -5.10 -3.77
CA LEU A 110 3.40 -5.88 -4.33
C LEU A 110 3.56 -7.23 -3.60
N HIS A 111 3.40 -7.27 -2.27
CA HIS A 111 3.50 -8.51 -1.51
C HIS A 111 2.35 -9.51 -1.78
N HIS A 112 1.28 -9.09 -2.45
CA HIS A 112 0.20 -9.97 -2.92
C HIS A 112 0.46 -10.56 -4.31
N VAL A 113 1.46 -10.07 -5.04
CA VAL A 113 1.91 -10.68 -6.30
C VAL A 113 2.57 -12.04 -6.00
N PRO A 114 2.30 -13.11 -6.77
CA PRO A 114 2.99 -14.38 -6.57
C PRO A 114 4.51 -14.22 -6.47
N LEU A 115 5.15 -14.93 -5.54
CA LEU A 115 6.56 -14.76 -5.19
C LEU A 115 7.51 -14.83 -6.39
N ASP A 116 7.23 -15.74 -7.30
CA ASP A 116 7.98 -15.97 -8.54
C ASP A 116 7.67 -14.96 -9.64
N GLN A 117 6.66 -14.09 -9.46
CA GLN A 117 6.20 -13.13 -10.47
C GLN A 117 6.41 -11.66 -10.06
N MET A 118 6.89 -11.37 -8.86
CA MET A 118 7.13 -9.98 -8.41
C MET A 118 8.10 -9.23 -9.33
N HIS A 119 9.11 -9.93 -9.86
CA HIS A 119 10.06 -9.33 -10.81
C HIS A 119 9.38 -9.01 -12.15
N LEU A 120 8.42 -9.82 -12.61
CA LEU A 120 7.62 -9.55 -13.81
C LEU A 120 6.72 -8.34 -13.61
N ALA A 121 6.09 -8.22 -12.43
CA ALA A 121 5.28 -7.04 -12.10
C ALA A 121 6.11 -5.75 -12.17
N LEU A 122 7.32 -5.73 -11.57
CA LEU A 122 8.20 -4.58 -11.64
C LEU A 122 8.71 -4.29 -13.08
N ALA A 123 8.91 -5.33 -13.90
CA ALA A 123 9.27 -5.19 -15.31
C ALA A 123 8.10 -4.63 -16.16
N GLU A 124 6.88 -5.07 -15.90
CA GLU A 124 5.68 -4.56 -16.58
C GLU A 124 5.42 -3.10 -16.21
N VAL A 125 5.55 -2.74 -14.92
CA VAL A 125 5.47 -1.34 -14.49
C VAL A 125 6.54 -0.49 -15.19
N HIS A 126 7.77 -1.00 -15.26
CA HIS A 126 8.84 -0.31 -16.01
C HIS A 126 8.48 -0.12 -17.49
N ARG A 127 7.91 -1.15 -18.13
CA ARG A 127 7.51 -1.09 -19.54
C ARG A 127 6.47 -0.01 -19.79
N VAL A 128 5.41 0.05 -18.96
CA VAL A 128 4.28 0.98 -19.17
C VAL A 128 4.54 2.39 -18.70
N LEU A 129 5.56 2.63 -17.88
CA LEU A 129 5.98 3.98 -17.51
C LEU A 129 6.75 4.64 -18.64
N LYS A 130 6.51 5.94 -18.85
CA LYS A 130 7.31 6.82 -19.71
C LYS A 130 8.78 6.87 -19.22
N PRO A 131 9.75 7.24 -20.08
CA PRO A 131 11.10 7.58 -19.60
C PRO A 131 11.04 8.58 -18.44
N GLU A 132 11.88 8.41 -17.43
CA GLU A 132 11.88 9.19 -16.18
C GLU A 132 10.61 9.07 -15.33
N GLY A 133 9.65 8.24 -15.72
CA GLY A 133 8.44 7.98 -14.95
C GLY A 133 8.73 7.41 -13.57
N LEU A 134 7.83 7.66 -12.62
CA LEU A 134 8.00 7.32 -11.21
C LEU A 134 7.16 6.11 -10.81
N LEU A 135 7.73 5.28 -9.94
CA LEU A 135 7.03 4.20 -9.25
C LEU A 135 7.10 4.44 -7.75
N TYR A 136 5.95 4.62 -7.13
CA TYR A 136 5.78 4.74 -5.68
C TYR A 136 5.29 3.40 -5.12
N ILE A 137 6.11 2.75 -4.31
CA ILE A 137 5.78 1.47 -3.67
C ILE A 137 5.69 1.70 -2.17
N SER A 138 4.51 1.51 -1.59
CA SER A 138 4.26 1.60 -0.16
C SER A 138 3.87 0.23 0.40
N GLU A 139 4.71 -0.32 1.27
CA GLU A 139 4.57 -1.67 1.81
C GLU A 139 4.65 -1.67 3.34
N PRO A 140 3.85 -2.51 4.02
CA PRO A 140 3.96 -2.66 5.46
C PRO A 140 5.27 -3.36 5.84
N VAL A 141 5.92 -2.84 6.87
CA VAL A 141 7.08 -3.49 7.51
C VAL A 141 6.58 -4.58 8.45
N PHE A 142 7.24 -5.75 8.43
CA PHE A 142 6.91 -6.85 9.33
C PHE A 142 7.45 -6.58 10.73
N ALA A 143 6.80 -5.67 11.46
CA ALA A 143 7.17 -5.24 12.81
C ALA A 143 6.00 -4.58 13.53
N GLY A 144 6.14 -4.44 14.85
CA GLY A 144 5.19 -3.71 15.70
C GLY A 144 4.02 -4.53 16.22
N ALA A 145 3.36 -4.00 17.27
CA ALA A 145 2.32 -4.73 18.00
C ALA A 145 1.12 -5.14 17.13
N HIS A 146 0.72 -4.30 16.17
CA HIS A 146 -0.33 -4.65 15.21
C HIS A 146 0.07 -5.85 14.35
N ASN A 147 1.32 -5.90 13.89
CA ASN A 147 1.83 -7.03 13.12
C ASN A 147 1.91 -8.31 13.96
N GLU A 148 2.34 -8.21 15.23
CA GLU A 148 2.36 -9.36 16.14
C GLU A 148 0.97 -9.92 16.46
N LEU A 149 -0.07 -9.11 16.36
CA LEU A 149 -1.46 -9.54 16.44
C LEU A 149 -1.89 -10.24 15.15
N MET A 150 -1.62 -9.61 13.99
CA MET A 150 -2.04 -10.12 12.68
C MET A 150 -1.38 -11.46 12.33
N ARG A 151 -0.09 -11.64 12.66
CA ARG A 151 0.64 -12.87 12.32
C ARG A 151 0.09 -14.14 12.97
N LEU A 152 -0.75 -14.03 13.99
CA LEU A 152 -1.38 -15.19 14.62
C LEU A 152 -2.33 -15.92 13.67
N PHE A 153 -2.86 -15.22 12.67
CA PHE A 153 -3.80 -15.79 11.71
C PHE A 153 -3.48 -15.43 10.25
N HIS A 154 -2.62 -14.46 10.02
CA HIS A 154 -2.23 -13.99 8.70
C HIS A 154 -0.75 -13.59 8.71
N ASP A 155 0.13 -14.58 8.61
CA ASP A 155 1.58 -14.37 8.63
C ASP A 155 2.10 -14.04 7.23
N GLU A 156 2.47 -12.78 7.02
CA GLU A 156 2.99 -12.27 5.75
C GLU A 156 4.51 -12.02 5.77
N GLU A 157 5.26 -12.58 6.73
CA GLU A 157 6.69 -12.35 6.85
C GLU A 157 7.44 -12.64 5.55
N GLN A 158 7.20 -13.80 4.97
CA GLN A 158 7.89 -14.24 3.75
C GLN A 158 7.55 -13.37 2.53
N VAL A 159 6.27 -13.06 2.32
CA VAL A 159 5.83 -12.29 1.13
C VAL A 159 6.28 -10.83 1.22
N ARG A 160 6.24 -10.21 2.40
CA ARG A 160 6.73 -8.84 2.61
C ARG A 160 8.25 -8.76 2.45
N ALA A 161 8.99 -9.74 2.99
CA ALA A 161 10.44 -9.81 2.79
C ALA A 161 10.79 -10.04 1.31
N ALA A 162 10.02 -10.85 0.59
CA ALA A 162 10.22 -11.08 -0.85
C ALA A 162 9.94 -9.82 -1.67
N ALA A 163 8.87 -9.07 -1.37
CA ALA A 163 8.57 -7.81 -2.02
C ALA A 163 9.73 -6.81 -1.89
N LEU A 164 10.27 -6.65 -0.68
CA LEU A 164 11.44 -5.80 -0.46
C LEU A 164 12.66 -6.27 -1.28
N ARG A 165 12.94 -7.59 -1.28
CA ARG A 165 14.05 -8.14 -2.08
C ARG A 165 13.85 -7.92 -3.58
N ALA A 166 12.61 -8.00 -4.09
CA ALA A 166 12.30 -7.73 -5.49
C ALA A 166 12.58 -6.28 -5.85
N VAL A 167 12.16 -5.31 -5.03
CA VAL A 167 12.46 -3.89 -5.20
C VAL A 167 13.98 -3.65 -5.21
N GLN A 168 14.71 -4.19 -4.23
CA GLN A 168 16.16 -4.06 -4.15
C GLN A 168 16.88 -4.69 -5.37
N ALA A 169 16.38 -5.83 -5.86
CA ALA A 169 16.93 -6.48 -7.05
C ALA A 169 16.69 -5.61 -8.32
N ALA A 170 15.49 -5.03 -8.45
CA ALA A 170 15.16 -4.13 -9.55
C ALA A 170 16.06 -2.88 -9.55
N VAL A 171 16.36 -2.30 -8.40
CA VAL A 171 17.33 -1.18 -8.29
C VAL A 171 18.75 -1.64 -8.66
N ARG A 172 19.19 -2.80 -8.13
CA ARG A 172 20.54 -3.33 -8.45
C ARG A 172 20.72 -3.69 -9.92
N SER A 173 19.66 -4.04 -10.64
CA SER A 173 19.76 -4.32 -12.09
C SER A 173 20.11 -3.08 -12.94
N GLY A 174 19.95 -1.87 -12.37
CA GLY A 174 20.17 -0.61 -13.05
C GLY A 174 18.96 -0.12 -13.85
N ALA A 175 17.87 -0.88 -13.97
CA ALA A 175 16.64 -0.45 -14.63
C ALA A 175 15.94 0.69 -13.87
N TRP A 176 16.11 0.73 -12.56
CA TRP A 176 15.53 1.72 -11.68
C TRP A 176 16.58 2.49 -10.90
N LYS A 177 16.36 3.79 -10.73
CA LYS A 177 17.09 4.63 -9.79
C LYS A 177 16.22 4.81 -8.55
N GLN A 178 16.71 4.47 -7.38
CA GLN A 178 16.03 4.79 -6.13
C GLN A 178 16.20 6.27 -5.81
N GLU A 179 15.10 7.02 -5.82
CA GLU A 179 15.09 8.45 -5.47
C GLU A 179 15.04 8.64 -3.95
N SER A 180 14.23 7.84 -3.26
CA SER A 180 14.14 7.87 -1.80
C SER A 180 13.66 6.52 -1.24
N GLU A 181 13.97 6.30 0.05
CA GLU A 181 13.33 5.32 0.90
C GLU A 181 12.87 6.05 2.18
N THR A 182 11.59 5.96 2.50
CA THR A 182 10.99 6.65 3.64
C THR A 182 10.29 5.65 4.54
N LEU A 183 10.64 5.65 5.82
CA LEU A 183 9.94 4.90 6.86
C LEU A 183 8.95 5.83 7.55
N PHE A 184 7.73 5.37 7.74
CA PHE A 184 6.68 6.12 8.42
C PHE A 184 5.77 5.16 9.21
N GLU A 185 4.90 5.71 10.03
CA GLU A 185 3.95 4.96 10.84
C GLU A 185 2.53 5.42 10.52
N VAL A 186 1.61 4.46 10.38
CA VAL A 186 0.18 4.73 10.21
C VAL A 186 -0.53 4.38 11.51
N PRO A 187 -1.30 5.29 12.12
CA PRO A 187 -2.10 4.97 13.28
C PRO A 187 -3.23 4.01 12.89
N VAL A 188 -3.50 3.05 13.76
CA VAL A 188 -4.60 2.10 13.62
C VAL A 188 -5.37 2.07 14.92
N HIS A 189 -6.66 2.33 14.85
CA HIS A 189 -7.55 2.32 15.99
C HIS A 189 -8.72 1.36 15.77
N TYR A 190 -9.10 0.65 16.81
CA TYR A 190 -10.30 -0.16 16.90
C TYR A 190 -11.03 0.18 18.19
N ARG A 191 -12.34 0.39 18.12
CA ARG A 191 -13.18 0.65 19.29
C ARG A 191 -13.18 -0.53 20.28
N ASP A 192 -13.24 -1.75 19.71
CA ASP A 192 -13.34 -3.01 20.43
C ASP A 192 -12.90 -4.18 19.56
N PHE A 193 -12.89 -5.39 20.15
CA PHE A 193 -12.52 -6.60 19.43
C PHE A 193 -13.52 -6.95 18.30
N ALA A 194 -14.79 -6.61 18.45
CA ALA A 194 -15.81 -6.89 17.42
C ALA A 194 -15.53 -6.09 16.14
N GLU A 195 -15.13 -4.82 16.25
CA GLU A 195 -14.68 -4.03 15.08
C GLU A 195 -13.40 -4.59 14.47
N PHE A 196 -12.44 -5.02 15.28
CA PHE A 196 -11.25 -5.69 14.77
C PHE A 196 -11.63 -6.97 13.99
N GLU A 197 -12.50 -7.80 14.54
CA GLU A 197 -12.98 -9.03 13.92
C GLU A 197 -13.66 -8.74 12.58
N GLU A 198 -14.59 -7.78 12.54
CA GLU A 198 -15.27 -7.36 11.31
C GLU A 198 -14.27 -6.88 10.23
N ARG A 199 -13.34 -6.02 10.60
CA ARG A 199 -12.40 -5.38 9.65
C ARG A 199 -11.28 -6.28 9.19
N MET A 200 -10.83 -7.23 10.02
CA MET A 200 -9.63 -8.02 9.77
C MET A 200 -9.91 -9.48 9.49
N LEU A 201 -10.96 -10.07 10.06
CA LEU A 201 -11.35 -11.46 9.82
C LEU A 201 -12.51 -11.58 8.82
N GLY A 202 -13.39 -10.56 8.74
CA GLY A 202 -14.52 -10.51 7.81
C GLY A 202 -14.15 -10.13 6.36
N VAL A 203 -12.88 -10.12 5.99
CA VAL A 203 -12.44 -9.75 4.65
C VAL A 203 -12.83 -10.77 3.59
N THR A 204 -13.12 -10.32 2.36
CA THR A 204 -13.62 -11.19 1.28
C THR A 204 -12.52 -11.84 0.44
N TYR A 205 -11.29 -11.33 0.53
CA TYR A 205 -10.14 -11.77 -0.27
C TYR A 205 -9.30 -12.86 0.41
N ALA A 206 -9.59 -13.19 1.68
CA ALA A 206 -8.95 -14.26 2.41
C ALA A 206 -9.98 -15.03 3.25
N ASP A 207 -9.82 -16.36 3.36
CA ASP A 207 -10.66 -17.19 4.23
C ASP A 207 -9.97 -17.37 5.58
N HIS A 208 -10.23 -16.44 6.49
CA HIS A 208 -9.72 -16.46 7.87
C HIS A 208 -10.67 -17.20 8.81
N ARG A 209 -11.06 -18.44 8.47
CA ARG A 209 -11.79 -19.29 9.42
C ARG A 209 -10.85 -19.75 10.52
N LEU A 210 -10.82 -18.98 11.61
CA LEU A 210 -10.00 -19.31 12.76
C LEU A 210 -10.68 -20.44 13.57
N ASP A 211 -9.87 -21.39 14.05
CA ASP A 211 -10.34 -22.27 15.10
C ASP A 211 -10.49 -21.51 16.44
N ALA A 212 -11.19 -22.11 17.38
CA ALA A 212 -11.49 -21.46 18.65
C ALA A 212 -10.23 -21.12 19.46
N ILE A 213 -9.16 -21.89 19.34
CA ILE A 213 -7.89 -21.68 20.03
C ILE A 213 -7.18 -20.45 19.46
N THR A 214 -7.08 -20.37 18.15
CA THR A 214 -6.48 -19.22 17.45
C THR A 214 -7.29 -17.94 17.73
N LEU A 215 -8.62 -17.99 17.63
CA LEU A 215 -9.47 -16.85 17.92
C LEU A 215 -9.30 -16.35 19.36
N GLN A 216 -9.22 -17.27 20.34
CA GLN A 216 -8.96 -16.92 21.73
C GLN A 216 -7.58 -16.26 21.92
N ALA A 217 -6.54 -16.76 21.23
CA ALA A 217 -5.21 -16.19 21.29
C ALA A 217 -5.18 -14.77 20.68
N VAL A 218 -5.85 -14.56 19.56
CA VAL A 218 -6.00 -13.25 18.90
C VAL A 218 -6.75 -12.28 19.82
N SER A 219 -7.88 -12.69 20.39
CA SER A 219 -8.67 -11.87 21.32
C SER A 219 -7.84 -11.48 22.56
N ALA A 220 -7.18 -12.44 23.20
CA ALA A 220 -6.35 -12.17 24.37
C ALA A 220 -5.19 -11.20 24.06
N ARG A 221 -4.57 -11.32 22.87
CA ARG A 221 -3.51 -10.40 22.42
C ARG A 221 -4.07 -9.01 22.14
N PHE A 222 -5.25 -8.92 21.50
CA PHE A 222 -5.94 -7.66 21.25
C PHE A 222 -6.30 -6.95 22.55
N GLU A 223 -6.94 -7.65 23.47
CA GLU A 223 -7.38 -7.11 24.77
C GLU A 223 -6.23 -6.53 25.59
N SER A 224 -5.00 -7.05 25.44
CA SER A 224 -3.82 -6.48 26.12
C SER A 224 -3.46 -5.06 25.64
N HIS A 225 -4.06 -4.59 24.56
CA HIS A 225 -3.89 -3.24 24.00
C HIS A 225 -5.13 -2.35 24.19
N MET A 226 -6.19 -2.85 24.85
CA MET A 226 -7.39 -2.06 25.10
C MET A 226 -7.16 -0.98 26.14
N THR A 227 -7.72 0.18 25.87
CA THR A 227 -7.77 1.35 26.76
C THR A 227 -9.23 1.79 26.93
N ALA A 228 -9.48 2.89 27.64
CA ALA A 228 -10.84 3.41 27.83
C ALA A 228 -11.50 3.90 26.52
N ASP A 229 -10.70 4.24 25.51
CA ASP A 229 -11.14 4.74 24.20
C ASP A 229 -10.83 3.78 23.04
N GLY A 230 -10.58 2.49 23.35
CA GLY A 230 -10.31 1.45 22.37
C GLY A 230 -8.85 0.99 22.33
N ALA A 231 -8.50 0.18 21.33
CA ALA A 231 -7.15 -0.32 21.10
C ALA A 231 -6.42 0.54 20.06
N HIS A 232 -5.24 1.01 20.42
CA HIS A 232 -4.41 1.86 19.58
C HIS A 232 -3.13 1.12 19.18
N PHE A 233 -2.87 1.09 17.88
CA PHE A 233 -1.66 0.52 17.30
C PHE A 233 -1.03 1.53 16.34
N VAL A 234 0.22 1.26 16.00
CA VAL A 234 0.88 1.87 14.84
C VAL A 234 1.34 0.77 13.89
N ARG A 235 1.18 1.02 12.60
CA ARG A 235 1.66 0.14 11.54
C ARG A 235 2.87 0.78 10.89
N PRO A 236 4.07 0.20 11.07
CA PRO A 236 5.25 0.65 10.35
C PRO A 236 5.11 0.37 8.85
N MET A 237 5.43 1.37 8.05
CA MET A 237 5.36 1.34 6.59
C MET A 237 6.69 1.77 5.98
N ARG A 238 6.95 1.33 4.77
CA ARG A 238 8.08 1.76 3.95
C ARG A 238 7.60 2.19 2.58
N VAL A 239 8.02 3.37 2.16
CA VAL A 239 7.91 3.83 0.77
C VAL A 239 9.27 3.71 0.10
N ASN A 240 9.29 3.09 -1.08
CA ASN A 240 10.37 3.21 -2.04
C ASN A 240 9.88 4.02 -3.24
N LEU A 241 10.47 5.18 -3.49
CA LEU A 241 10.24 5.95 -4.70
C LEU A 241 11.34 5.64 -5.70
N LEU A 242 10.95 5.09 -6.84
CA LEU A 242 11.86 4.67 -7.91
C LEU A 242 11.60 5.48 -9.18
N ARG A 243 12.67 5.80 -9.92
CA ARG A 243 12.59 6.44 -11.22
C ARG A 243 13.04 5.45 -12.31
N LYS A 244 12.26 5.34 -13.38
CA LYS A 244 12.64 4.57 -14.58
C LYS A 244 13.89 5.19 -15.23
N ARG A 245 14.84 4.34 -15.59
CA ARG A 245 16.05 4.73 -16.39
C ARG A 245 15.93 4.30 -17.84
#